data_533e7f7fa28b6fa8e5da8f823bc78d80
#
_entry.id   533e7f7fa28b6fa8e5da8f823bc78d80
#
_cell.length_a   1.000
_cell.length_b   1.000
_cell.length_c   1.000
_cell.angle_alpha   90.00
_cell.angle_beta   90.00
_cell.angle_gamma   90.00
#
_symmetry.space_group_name_H-M   'P 1'
#
loop_
_entity.id
_entity.type
_entity.pdbx_description
1 polymer ?
#
loop_
_entity_poly.entity_id
_entity_poly.type
_entity_poly.pdbx_seq_one_letter_code
_entity_poly.pdbx_strand_id
1 'polypeptide(L)'
;MRRTVAVVCAVLLSGFVLQGCGAKPEEIADTSWQVVGVYTTPNYPATVPDAVAGAVAVNFGATTISGFTGCAPLQGTVSFTQAGKPANSVDGDALHVEKVSYRQVDEEQCTGHIRFVHDAIVRFFENHDFAVSRPTGGELLLTVSGSELYDDAPALRLVH
;
A
#
# COMPACT_ATOMS: atom_id res chain seq x y z
N MET A 1 -27.71 17.20 -75.32
CA MET A 1 -28.26 16.86 -74.01
C MET A 1 -27.25 15.96 -73.28
N ARG A 2 -26.41 16.54 -72.45
CA ARG A 2 -25.38 15.76 -71.62
C ARG A 2 -25.78 15.92 -70.16
N ARG A 3 -26.14 14.81 -69.54
CA ARG A 3 -26.45 14.75 -68.14
C ARG A 3 -25.14 14.40 -67.38
N THR A 4 -24.65 15.35 -66.60
CA THR A 4 -23.54 15.14 -65.68
C THR A 4 -24.08 14.57 -64.39
N VAL A 5 -23.63 13.37 -64.04
CA VAL A 5 -23.88 12.70 -62.74
C VAL A 5 -22.76 13.10 -61.79
N ALA A 6 -23.11 13.84 -60.75
CA ALA A 6 -22.18 14.16 -59.66
C ALA A 6 -22.16 13.00 -58.66
N VAL A 7 -21.02 12.39 -58.52
CA VAL A 7 -20.75 11.38 -57.48
C VAL A 7 -20.26 12.08 -56.20
N VAL A 8 -21.07 12.06 -55.16
CA VAL A 8 -20.70 12.56 -53.82
C VAL A 8 -20.02 11.43 -53.10
N CYS A 9 -18.70 11.50 -52.92
CA CYS A 9 -17.94 10.62 -51.99
C CYS A 9 -18.11 11.13 -50.57
N ALA A 10 -18.93 10.43 -49.79
CA ALA A 10 -19.01 10.61 -48.34
C ALA A 10 -17.83 9.87 -47.67
N VAL A 11 -16.84 10.63 -47.17
CA VAL A 11 -15.73 10.13 -46.38
C VAL A 11 -16.20 9.97 -44.93
N LEU A 12 -16.46 8.72 -44.53
CA LEU A 12 -16.73 8.37 -43.14
C LEU A 12 -15.40 8.37 -42.37
N LEU A 13 -15.13 9.45 -41.65
CA LEU A 13 -14.06 9.50 -40.64
C LEU A 13 -14.49 8.64 -39.42
N SER A 14 -14.07 7.38 -39.42
CA SER A 14 -14.17 6.51 -38.24
C SER A 14 -13.19 7.00 -37.19
N GLY A 15 -13.68 7.78 -36.23
CA GLY A 15 -12.90 8.18 -35.05
C GLY A 15 -12.60 6.95 -34.19
N PHE A 16 -11.36 6.47 -34.19
CA PHE A 16 -10.87 5.52 -33.20
C PHE A 16 -10.79 6.24 -31.86
N VAL A 17 -11.76 6.01 -31.01
CA VAL A 17 -11.68 6.36 -29.60
C VAL A 17 -10.71 5.37 -28.95
N LEU A 18 -9.46 5.78 -28.74
CA LEU A 18 -8.53 5.07 -27.87
C LEU A 18 -9.08 5.18 -26.45
N GLN A 19 -9.86 4.18 -26.03
CA GLN A 19 -10.18 3.98 -24.63
C GLN A 19 -8.87 3.57 -23.95
N GLY A 20 -8.18 4.55 -23.34
CA GLY A 20 -7.08 4.27 -22.43
C GLY A 20 -7.63 3.39 -21.30
N CYS A 21 -7.12 2.17 -21.18
CA CYS A 21 -7.27 1.36 -19.99
C CYS A 21 -6.56 2.10 -18.84
N GLY A 22 -7.25 3.02 -18.18
CA GLY A 22 -6.84 3.51 -16.88
C GLY A 22 -6.91 2.31 -15.94
N ALA A 23 -5.76 1.82 -15.46
CA ALA A 23 -5.73 0.84 -14.38
C ALA A 23 -6.54 1.42 -13.21
N LYS A 24 -7.56 0.69 -12.74
CA LYS A 24 -8.27 1.09 -11.53
C LYS A 24 -7.26 1.15 -10.38
N PRO A 25 -7.34 2.16 -9.51
CA PRO A 25 -6.55 2.14 -8.28
C PRO A 25 -6.82 0.82 -7.56
N GLU A 26 -5.75 0.17 -7.14
CA GLU A 26 -5.86 -1.11 -6.46
C GLU A 26 -6.42 -0.90 -5.06
N GLU A 27 -7.39 -1.72 -4.70
CA GLU A 27 -8.01 -1.65 -3.39
C GLU A 27 -7.04 -2.18 -2.33
N ILE A 28 -6.81 -1.40 -1.27
CA ILE A 28 -5.94 -1.82 -0.15
C ILE A 28 -6.67 -2.84 0.72
N ALA A 29 -8.00 -2.65 0.91
CA ALA A 29 -8.82 -3.56 1.69
C ALA A 29 -9.05 -4.89 0.96
N ASP A 30 -9.33 -5.92 1.75
CA ASP A 30 -9.57 -7.29 1.29
C ASP A 30 -8.40 -7.92 0.51
N THR A 31 -7.22 -7.31 0.60
CA THR A 31 -5.98 -7.80 0.00
C THR A 31 -4.99 -8.17 1.11
N SER A 32 -4.30 -9.30 0.93
CA SER A 32 -3.20 -9.71 1.82
C SER A 32 -1.89 -9.13 1.31
N TRP A 33 -1.28 -8.27 2.10
CA TRP A 33 -0.05 -7.56 1.78
C TRP A 33 1.13 -8.18 2.49
N GLN A 34 2.12 -8.64 1.74
CA GLN A 34 3.38 -9.13 2.28
C GLN A 34 4.34 -7.97 2.49
N VAL A 35 4.92 -7.87 3.69
CA VAL A 35 5.95 -6.86 3.99
C VAL A 35 7.28 -7.29 3.38
N VAL A 36 7.83 -6.45 2.50
CA VAL A 36 9.12 -6.69 1.80
C VAL A 36 10.20 -5.67 2.15
N GLY A 37 9.84 -4.56 2.79
CA GLY A 37 10.78 -3.55 3.23
C GLY A 37 10.28 -2.81 4.46
N VAL A 38 11.19 -2.54 5.41
CA VAL A 38 10.91 -1.75 6.62
C VAL A 38 12.03 -0.71 6.75
N TYR A 39 11.72 0.51 6.40
CA TYR A 39 12.62 1.66 6.43
C TYR A 39 12.44 2.37 7.76
N THR A 40 13.29 2.12 8.74
CA THR A 40 13.16 2.72 10.08
C THR A 40 14.18 3.80 10.38
N THR A 41 15.28 3.86 9.60
CA THR A 41 16.37 4.82 9.79
C THR A 41 17.06 5.12 8.47
N PRO A 42 17.52 6.36 8.22
CA PRO A 42 18.34 6.71 7.06
C PRO A 42 19.55 5.79 6.92
N ASN A 43 19.84 5.35 5.70
CA ASN A 43 20.99 4.50 5.34
C ASN A 43 21.01 3.08 5.96
N TYR A 44 19.91 2.60 6.54
CA TYR A 44 19.82 1.22 7.00
C TYR A 44 19.23 0.31 5.91
N PRO A 45 19.68 -0.97 5.79
CA PRO A 45 19.08 -1.91 4.84
C PRO A 45 17.58 -2.02 5.09
N ALA A 46 16.82 -1.68 4.08
CA ALA A 46 15.37 -1.59 4.18
C ALA A 46 14.65 -2.89 3.82
N THR A 47 15.37 -3.83 3.22
CA THR A 47 14.80 -5.08 2.72
C THR A 47 14.62 -6.08 3.87
N VAL A 48 13.45 -6.70 3.92
CA VAL A 48 13.23 -7.87 4.80
C VAL A 48 14.20 -8.97 4.38
N PRO A 49 14.98 -9.53 5.30
CA PRO A 49 15.94 -10.59 4.96
C PRO A 49 15.27 -11.81 4.33
N ASP A 50 15.89 -12.42 3.32
CA ASP A 50 15.36 -13.59 2.61
C ASP A 50 14.98 -14.76 3.56
N ALA A 51 15.73 -14.91 4.63
CA ALA A 51 15.48 -15.96 5.65
C ALA A 51 14.11 -15.83 6.34
N VAL A 52 13.50 -14.66 6.29
CA VAL A 52 12.19 -14.37 6.90
C VAL A 52 11.20 -13.76 5.89
N ALA A 53 11.54 -13.81 4.60
CA ALA A 53 10.64 -13.39 3.54
C ALA A 53 9.35 -14.21 3.58
N GLY A 54 8.21 -13.52 3.46
CA GLY A 54 6.89 -14.15 3.54
C GLY A 54 6.38 -14.42 4.97
N ALA A 55 7.21 -14.25 5.99
CA ALA A 55 6.78 -14.47 7.38
C ALA A 55 5.91 -13.31 7.91
N VAL A 56 5.91 -12.16 7.26
CA VAL A 56 5.20 -10.96 7.70
C VAL A 56 4.17 -10.56 6.69
N ALA A 57 2.92 -10.53 7.10
CA ALA A 57 1.80 -10.13 6.27
C ALA A 57 0.83 -9.23 7.04
N VAL A 58 0.25 -8.27 6.32
CA VAL A 58 -0.76 -7.35 6.84
C VAL A 58 -1.96 -7.36 5.92
N ASN A 59 -3.15 -7.42 6.50
CA ASN A 59 -4.42 -7.36 5.80
C ASN A 59 -5.17 -6.12 6.27
N PHE A 60 -5.69 -5.35 5.35
CA PHE A 60 -6.56 -4.22 5.64
C PHE A 60 -7.99 -4.57 5.29
N GLY A 61 -8.93 -4.26 6.19
CA GLY A 61 -10.34 -4.17 5.89
C GLY A 61 -10.75 -2.71 5.73
N ALA A 62 -12.03 -2.44 5.57
CA ALA A 62 -12.54 -1.06 5.43
C ALA A 62 -12.19 -0.17 6.65
N THR A 63 -12.17 -0.76 7.86
CA THR A 63 -11.88 -0.07 9.13
C THR A 63 -10.99 -0.89 10.05
N THR A 64 -10.35 -1.93 9.56
CA THR A 64 -9.56 -2.86 10.38
C THR A 64 -8.19 -3.10 9.78
N ILE A 65 -7.25 -3.44 10.64
CA ILE A 65 -5.94 -3.97 10.28
C ILE A 65 -5.74 -5.28 11.05
N SER A 66 -5.22 -6.30 10.38
CA SER A 66 -4.85 -7.57 10.98
C SER A 66 -3.62 -8.15 10.28
N GLY A 67 -2.96 -9.10 10.89
CA GLY A 67 -1.79 -9.71 10.26
C GLY A 67 -0.92 -10.50 11.21
N PHE A 68 0.30 -10.75 10.76
CA PHE A 68 1.33 -11.44 11.53
C PHE A 68 2.68 -10.74 11.32
N THR A 69 3.35 -10.43 12.41
CA THR A 69 4.63 -9.69 12.39
C THR A 69 5.86 -10.57 12.20
N GLY A 70 5.65 -11.87 12.03
CA GLY A 70 6.69 -12.89 12.09
C GLY A 70 6.81 -13.52 13.47
N CYS A 71 6.49 -12.79 14.54
CA CYS A 71 6.52 -13.30 15.92
C CYS A 71 5.16 -13.35 16.60
N ALA A 72 4.27 -12.42 16.24
CA ALA A 72 2.97 -12.32 16.89
C ALA A 72 1.87 -11.88 15.90
N PRO A 73 0.64 -12.38 16.08
CA PRO A 73 -0.53 -11.78 15.43
C PRO A 73 -0.71 -10.33 15.86
N LEU A 74 -1.08 -9.48 14.91
CA LEU A 74 -1.51 -8.11 15.14
C LEU A 74 -2.97 -7.93 14.74
N GLN A 75 -3.65 -7.00 15.38
CA GLN A 75 -5.00 -6.57 15.03
C GLN A 75 -5.25 -5.15 15.50
N GLY A 76 -6.10 -4.42 14.78
CA GLY A 76 -6.41 -3.03 15.12
C GLY A 76 -7.51 -2.42 14.30
N THR A 77 -7.70 -1.12 14.48
CA THR A 77 -8.64 -0.29 13.73
C THR A 77 -7.91 0.80 12.97
N VAL A 78 -8.41 1.07 11.78
CA VAL A 78 -7.84 2.06 10.85
C VAL A 78 -8.95 2.90 10.23
N SER A 79 -8.59 4.09 9.76
CA SER A 79 -9.43 4.90 8.90
C SER A 79 -8.61 5.46 7.74
N PHE A 80 -9.28 5.68 6.61
CA PHE A 80 -8.67 6.26 5.42
C PHE A 80 -9.18 7.68 5.19
N THR A 81 -8.31 8.54 4.70
CA THR A 81 -8.69 9.88 4.25
C THR A 81 -8.13 10.16 2.87
N GLN A 82 -8.76 11.11 2.15
CA GLN A 82 -8.28 11.67 0.92
C GLN A 82 -8.37 13.19 1.01
N ALA A 83 -7.26 13.87 0.80
CA ALA A 83 -7.15 15.32 0.97
C ALA A 83 -7.75 15.80 2.32
N GLY A 84 -7.53 15.04 3.42
CA GLY A 84 -8.01 15.33 4.77
C GLY A 84 -9.49 15.08 5.02
N LYS A 85 -10.22 14.45 4.09
CA LYS A 85 -11.64 14.07 4.27
C LYS A 85 -11.78 12.56 4.35
N PRO A 86 -12.75 12.03 5.09
CA PRO A 86 -13.01 10.59 5.15
C PRO A 86 -13.13 9.97 3.75
N ALA A 87 -12.45 8.87 3.52
CA ALA A 87 -12.42 8.14 2.25
C ALA A 87 -12.48 6.63 2.49
N ASN A 88 -12.64 5.88 1.40
CA ASN A 88 -12.50 4.43 1.41
C ASN A 88 -11.03 4.02 1.14
N SER A 89 -10.76 2.72 1.21
CA SER A 89 -9.43 2.14 0.98
C SER A 89 -8.94 2.21 -0.47
N VAL A 90 -9.82 2.48 -1.44
CA VAL A 90 -9.46 2.64 -2.86
C VAL A 90 -8.88 4.03 -3.12
N ASP A 91 -9.58 5.05 -2.62
CA ASP A 91 -9.28 6.45 -2.94
C ASP A 91 -8.38 7.12 -1.88
N GLY A 92 -8.19 6.49 -0.71
CA GLY A 92 -7.40 7.05 0.38
C GLY A 92 -5.95 7.31 -0.01
N ASP A 93 -5.48 8.52 0.27
CA ASP A 93 -4.10 8.97 0.16
C ASP A 93 -3.39 9.03 1.53
N ALA A 94 -4.16 8.85 2.61
CA ALA A 94 -3.65 8.71 3.95
C ALA A 94 -4.40 7.62 4.74
N LEU A 95 -3.66 6.98 5.65
CA LEU A 95 -4.10 5.96 6.58
C LEU A 95 -3.83 6.44 8.00
N HIS A 96 -4.85 6.41 8.84
CA HIS A 96 -4.72 6.59 10.28
C HIS A 96 -4.95 5.26 11.00
N VAL A 97 -4.01 4.86 11.85
CA VAL A 97 -4.12 3.70 12.73
C VAL A 97 -4.62 4.18 14.09
N GLU A 98 -5.88 3.94 14.39
CA GLU A 98 -6.50 4.39 15.65
C GLU A 98 -6.00 3.56 16.83
N LYS A 99 -5.86 2.27 16.62
CA LYS A 99 -5.39 1.33 17.64
C LYS A 99 -4.78 0.11 16.97
N VAL A 100 -3.67 -0.35 17.52
CA VAL A 100 -3.08 -1.65 17.17
C VAL A 100 -2.74 -2.41 18.46
N SER A 101 -2.90 -3.72 18.43
CA SER A 101 -2.55 -4.62 19.53
C SER A 101 -1.87 -5.88 18.99
N TYR A 102 -0.95 -6.41 19.77
CA TYR A 102 -0.19 -7.60 19.45
C TYR A 102 -0.46 -8.67 20.51
N ARG A 103 -0.51 -9.93 20.09
CA ARG A 103 -0.50 -11.03 21.05
C ARG A 103 0.87 -11.15 21.70
N GLN A 104 0.89 -11.84 22.83
CA GLN A 104 2.16 -12.18 23.49
C GLN A 104 3.07 -12.96 22.54
N VAL A 105 4.33 -12.55 22.49
CA VAL A 105 5.39 -13.17 21.70
C VAL A 105 5.89 -14.43 22.43
N ASP A 106 6.12 -15.50 21.67
CA ASP A 106 6.89 -16.64 22.13
C ASP A 106 8.38 -16.30 21.99
N GLU A 107 9.01 -15.97 23.10
CA GLU A 107 10.40 -15.49 23.14
C GLU A 107 11.41 -16.56 22.66
N GLU A 108 11.09 -17.85 22.76
CA GLU A 108 11.97 -18.93 22.30
C GLU A 108 11.96 -19.04 20.76
N GLN A 109 10.83 -18.76 20.13
CA GLN A 109 10.66 -18.83 18.67
C GLN A 109 10.94 -17.50 17.97
N CYS A 110 10.81 -16.39 18.67
CA CYS A 110 11.01 -15.05 18.14
C CYS A 110 12.45 -14.57 18.35
N THR A 111 13.38 -15.03 17.52
CA THR A 111 14.81 -14.70 17.67
C THR A 111 15.45 -14.27 16.35
N GLY A 112 16.62 -13.65 16.39
CA GLY A 112 17.39 -13.26 15.20
C GLY A 112 16.67 -12.30 14.28
N HIS A 113 16.69 -12.56 12.97
CA HIS A 113 16.12 -11.68 11.96
C HIS A 113 14.62 -11.47 12.10
N ILE A 114 13.88 -12.51 12.48
CA ILE A 114 12.41 -12.38 12.61
C ILE A 114 12.06 -11.48 13.80
N ARG A 115 12.81 -11.54 14.91
CA ARG A 115 12.66 -10.63 16.04
C ARG A 115 12.94 -9.19 15.63
N PHE A 116 14.02 -8.98 14.88
CA PHE A 116 14.34 -7.63 14.36
C PHE A 116 13.20 -7.05 13.52
N VAL A 117 12.63 -7.86 12.60
CA VAL A 117 11.51 -7.39 11.75
C VAL A 117 10.25 -7.15 12.58
N HIS A 118 9.95 -8.04 13.53
CA HIS A 118 8.84 -7.85 14.48
C HIS A 118 8.95 -6.51 15.23
N ASP A 119 10.09 -6.26 15.87
CA ASP A 119 10.32 -5.05 16.65
C ASP A 119 10.26 -3.78 15.76
N ALA A 120 10.72 -3.89 14.51
CA ALA A 120 10.65 -2.79 13.56
C ALA A 120 9.20 -2.46 13.16
N ILE A 121 8.36 -3.48 12.93
CA ILE A 121 6.95 -3.30 12.61
C ILE A 121 6.16 -2.75 13.80
N VAL A 122 6.44 -3.25 15.00
CA VAL A 122 5.81 -2.72 16.23
C VAL A 122 6.10 -1.22 16.35
N ARG A 123 7.37 -0.82 16.26
CA ARG A 123 7.76 0.60 16.30
C ARG A 123 7.19 1.42 15.15
N PHE A 124 7.06 0.84 13.95
CA PHE A 124 6.47 1.53 12.82
C PHE A 124 5.02 1.93 13.09
N PHE A 125 4.22 1.03 13.59
CA PHE A 125 2.81 1.27 13.91
C PHE A 125 2.57 2.02 15.25
N GLU A 126 3.62 2.36 16.01
CA GLU A 126 3.54 3.38 17.08
C GLU A 126 3.30 4.78 16.51
N ASN A 127 3.66 5.01 15.24
CA ASN A 127 3.20 6.17 14.50
C ASN A 127 1.78 5.89 14.00
N HIS A 128 0.89 6.82 14.18
CA HIS A 128 -0.51 6.59 13.86
C HIS A 128 -0.89 7.07 12.45
N ASP A 129 -0.14 7.99 11.87
CA ASP A 129 -0.49 8.66 10.60
C ASP A 129 0.50 8.32 9.49
N PHE A 130 -0.03 7.85 8.37
CA PHE A 130 0.77 7.42 7.22
C PHE A 130 0.22 8.01 5.92
N ALA A 131 1.11 8.53 5.10
CA ALA A 131 0.82 8.77 3.70
C ALA A 131 0.79 7.42 2.96
N VAL A 132 -0.19 7.27 2.07
CA VAL A 132 -0.41 6.06 1.26
C VAL A 132 -0.02 6.34 -0.17
N SER A 133 0.90 5.57 -0.72
CA SER A 133 1.22 5.61 -2.14
C SER A 133 1.23 4.23 -2.76
N ARG A 134 0.95 4.16 -4.06
CA ARG A 134 0.90 2.94 -4.88
C ARG A 134 1.84 3.12 -6.06
N PRO A 135 3.16 2.88 -5.87
CA PRO A 135 4.17 3.15 -6.90
C PRO A 135 3.95 2.36 -8.19
N THR A 136 3.52 1.12 -8.05
CA THR A 136 3.17 0.22 -9.17
C THR A 136 1.94 -0.60 -8.81
N GLY A 137 1.34 -1.31 -9.79
CA GLY A 137 0.31 -2.30 -9.50
C GLY A 137 0.88 -3.42 -8.62
N GLY A 138 0.18 -3.77 -7.54
CA GLY A 138 0.64 -4.78 -6.58
C GLY A 138 1.62 -4.27 -5.52
N GLU A 139 1.86 -2.97 -5.44
CA GLU A 139 2.77 -2.37 -4.46
C GLU A 139 2.08 -1.28 -3.64
N LEU A 140 2.26 -1.34 -2.33
CA LEU A 140 1.77 -0.36 -1.37
C LEU A 140 2.96 0.16 -0.54
N LEU A 141 3.09 1.48 -0.45
CA LEU A 141 4.06 2.14 0.41
C LEU A 141 3.31 2.99 1.44
N LEU A 142 3.53 2.70 2.72
CA LEU A 142 3.07 3.48 3.85
C LEU A 142 4.25 4.29 4.39
N THR A 143 4.17 5.61 4.37
CA THR A 143 5.21 6.51 4.85
C THR A 143 4.69 7.29 6.04
N VAL A 144 5.45 7.34 7.14
CA VAL A 144 5.07 8.09 8.35
C VAL A 144 4.86 9.56 7.99
N SER A 145 3.68 10.09 8.30
CA SER A 145 3.32 11.48 8.07
C SER A 145 3.97 12.42 9.10
N GLY A 146 4.23 13.67 8.70
CA GLY A 146 4.79 14.67 9.60
C GLY A 146 6.29 14.52 9.89
N SER A 147 6.96 13.58 9.24
CA SER A 147 8.41 13.41 9.31
C SER A 147 9.17 14.27 8.30
N GLU A 148 8.60 15.37 7.86
CA GLU A 148 9.16 16.28 6.84
C GLU A 148 10.52 16.90 7.21
N LEU A 149 10.97 16.70 8.46
CA LEU A 149 12.30 17.10 8.91
C LEU A 149 13.40 16.11 8.50
N TYR A 150 13.04 14.98 7.90
CA TYR A 150 13.98 13.95 7.48
C TYR A 150 13.80 13.70 5.99
N ASP A 151 14.90 13.75 5.24
CA ASP A 151 14.92 13.39 3.81
C ASP A 151 14.45 11.94 3.57
N ASP A 152 14.52 11.08 4.60
CA ASP A 152 14.12 9.68 4.59
C ASP A 152 13.12 9.38 5.71
N ALA A 153 11.84 9.67 5.49
CA ALA A 153 10.77 9.31 6.42
C ALA A 153 10.66 7.79 6.60
N PRO A 154 10.41 7.28 7.82
CA PRO A 154 10.16 5.86 8.02
C PRO A 154 9.01 5.37 7.13
N ALA A 155 9.20 4.22 6.51
CA ALA A 155 8.22 3.67 5.58
C ALA A 155 8.14 2.14 5.66
N LEU A 156 6.99 1.60 5.29
CA LEU A 156 6.72 0.18 5.13
C LEU A 156 6.35 -0.09 3.68
N ARG A 157 7.10 -0.98 3.03
CA ARG A 157 6.84 -1.41 1.66
C ARG A 157 6.20 -2.78 1.67
N LEU A 158 5.06 -2.89 0.99
CA LEU A 158 4.25 -4.10 0.92
C LEU A 158 3.98 -4.44 -0.55
N VAL A 159 3.83 -5.75 -0.82
CA VAL A 159 3.44 -6.29 -2.13
C VAL A 159 2.36 -7.36 -1.96
N HIS A 160 1.57 -7.61 -3.00
CA HIS A 160 0.60 -8.71 -3.05
C HIS A 160 0.69 -9.52 -4.32
#